data_6507e4a79d758b9be6dd0b909cf56c07
#
_entry.id   6507e4a79d758b9be6dd0b909cf56c07
#
_cell.length_a   1.000
_cell.length_b   1.000
_cell.length_c   1.000
_cell.angle_alpha   90.00
_cell.angle_beta   90.00
_cell.angle_gamma   90.00
#
_symmetry.space_group_name_H-M   'P 1'
#
loop_
_entity.id
_entity.type
_entity.pdbx_description
1 polymer ?
#
loop_
_entity_poly.entity_id
_entity_poly.type
_entity_poly.pdbx_seq_one_letter_code
_entity_poly.pdbx_strand_id
1 'polypeptide(L)'
;MKKFYFLIIIFFSFISYNDVSHSNEEIVLPKKKPTLNVEIEQKKLSKNIIKPIKKPSTEINTLKTEVTSKEKTIDNIGIIVPKNKPKIVTKTVKTAENKSKYFSKKKFRLAKKSIEAFEKGRWTEALSLAKKSKDKNINSFVQWRHLLARGNKASFYDYQQFILNNPNYPRIGRIKYLSEHKLSTESISPVKIVNLFENEKPLSGYGEMIYGESLIAQGNYELGVKFIKKGWITAKLSKSDLRFFRKKYKKYLNKNDYIKRADYLAWENKYWDLQRMLRYLPKNEQLLYTARQLLMSKSYGVDKAISKVPAKYKNDAGLNYDRLKWRRKRGRVDSSLEILLKIKNNKDYLVRPDKWWKEREIISRSLIYKKKYELAYKISSNHALTEGPEFASAEWMSGWIALSFLNDPILAIDHFNKFYSNVGYPISLARGAFWLGRSYEKIGDKMINC
;
A
#
# COMPACT_ATOMS: atom_id res chain seq x y z
N MET A 1 28.50 -6.52 -3.23
CA MET A 1 27.47 -6.64 -4.29
C MET A 1 26.12 -7.21 -3.81
N LYS A 2 26.02 -8.11 -2.83
CA LYS A 2 24.73 -8.69 -2.35
C LYS A 2 23.80 -7.72 -1.57
N LYS A 3 24.29 -6.60 -1.05
CA LYS A 3 23.45 -5.61 -0.30
C LYS A 3 22.74 -4.59 -1.19
N PHE A 4 23.09 -4.48 -2.46
CA PHE A 4 22.50 -3.48 -3.38
C PHE A 4 21.22 -3.99 -4.06
N TYR A 5 21.10 -5.30 -4.29
CA TYR A 5 19.89 -5.90 -4.90
C TYR A 5 18.68 -5.96 -3.95
N PHE A 6 18.91 -6.02 -2.63
CA PHE A 6 17.82 -6.06 -1.64
C PHE A 6 17.09 -4.71 -1.52
N LEU A 7 17.76 -3.61 -1.82
CA LEU A 7 17.19 -2.26 -1.77
C LEU A 7 16.32 -1.94 -2.99
N ILE A 8 16.58 -2.55 -4.15
CA ILE A 8 15.78 -2.35 -5.38
C ILE A 8 14.46 -3.11 -5.31
N ILE A 9 14.43 -4.29 -4.71
CA ILE A 9 13.20 -5.09 -4.55
C ILE A 9 12.22 -4.45 -3.56
N ILE A 10 12.72 -3.79 -2.52
CA ILE A 10 11.88 -3.05 -1.55
C ILE A 10 11.31 -1.76 -2.18
N PHE A 11 11.97 -1.18 -3.19
CA PHE A 11 11.49 0.05 -3.85
C PHE A 11 10.31 -0.20 -4.79
N PHE A 12 10.20 -1.40 -5.39
CA PHE A 12 9.08 -1.75 -6.28
C PHE A 12 7.81 -2.20 -5.56
N SER A 13 7.90 -2.67 -4.32
CA SER A 13 6.73 -3.10 -3.54
C SER A 13 5.99 -1.95 -2.83
N PHE A 14 6.52 -0.72 -2.85
CA PHE A 14 5.90 0.47 -2.21
C PHE A 14 5.17 1.42 -3.18
N ILE A 15 5.15 1.11 -4.49
CA ILE A 15 4.53 1.99 -5.51
C ILE A 15 3.01 1.77 -5.66
N SER A 16 2.39 0.86 -4.89
CA SER A 16 0.98 0.47 -5.07
C SER A 16 -0.02 1.12 -4.10
N TYR A 17 0.28 2.23 -3.48
CA TYR A 17 -0.71 3.02 -2.74
C TYR A 17 -0.78 4.43 -3.31
N ASN A 18 -1.63 4.60 -4.32
CA ASN A 18 -2.02 5.91 -4.81
C ASN A 18 -3.14 6.47 -3.94
N ASP A 19 -2.87 7.60 -3.31
CA ASP A 19 -3.91 8.51 -2.83
C ASP A 19 -4.58 9.14 -4.06
N VAL A 20 -5.88 8.91 -4.19
CA VAL A 20 -6.72 9.56 -5.22
C VAL A 20 -6.96 11.00 -4.78
N SER A 21 -6.19 11.93 -5.30
CA SER A 21 -6.55 13.35 -5.31
C SER A 21 -7.35 13.63 -6.58
N HIS A 22 -8.61 14.02 -6.43
CA HIS A 22 -9.38 14.61 -7.53
C HIS A 22 -8.78 15.96 -7.90
N SER A 23 -8.07 16.02 -9.01
CA SER A 23 -7.82 17.26 -9.74
C SER A 23 -8.76 17.28 -10.94
N ASN A 24 -9.56 18.34 -11.06
CA ASN A 24 -10.25 18.68 -12.30
C ASN A 24 -9.18 19.08 -13.33
N GLU A 25 -8.68 18.13 -14.08
CA GLU A 25 -7.90 18.40 -15.28
C GLU A 25 -8.80 18.14 -16.50
N GLU A 26 -8.87 19.15 -17.36
CA GLU A 26 -9.51 19.04 -18.68
C GLU A 26 -8.99 17.79 -19.40
N ILE A 27 -9.93 16.96 -19.85
CA ILE A 27 -9.62 15.74 -20.60
C ILE A 27 -9.08 16.16 -21.96
N VAL A 28 -7.78 16.12 -22.13
CA VAL A 28 -7.15 16.24 -23.46
C VAL A 28 -7.42 14.93 -24.20
N LEU A 29 -8.46 14.93 -25.05
CA LEU A 29 -8.75 13.80 -25.93
C LEU A 29 -7.59 13.61 -26.93
N PRO A 30 -7.09 12.39 -27.13
CA PRO A 30 -6.09 12.13 -28.16
C PRO A 30 -6.62 12.50 -29.53
N LYS A 31 -5.91 13.35 -30.28
CA LYS A 31 -6.22 13.63 -31.67
C LYS A 31 -6.19 12.33 -32.46
N LYS A 32 -7.22 12.10 -33.33
CA LYS A 32 -7.24 10.96 -34.27
C LYS A 32 -5.92 10.91 -35.04
N LYS A 33 -5.30 9.72 -35.08
CA LYS A 33 -4.14 9.46 -35.94
C LYS A 33 -4.53 9.80 -37.38
N PRO A 34 -3.65 10.48 -38.14
CA PRO A 34 -3.89 10.68 -39.57
C PRO A 34 -3.98 9.32 -40.27
N THR A 35 -5.02 9.10 -41.06
CA THR A 35 -5.14 7.95 -41.96
C THR A 35 -4.10 8.10 -43.04
N LEU A 36 -3.08 7.28 -43.01
CA LEU A 36 -2.17 7.08 -44.14
C LEU A 36 -2.89 6.20 -45.15
N ASN A 37 -3.30 6.79 -46.28
CA ASN A 37 -3.67 6.04 -47.47
C ASN A 37 -2.38 5.42 -48.02
N VAL A 38 -2.18 4.14 -47.78
CA VAL A 38 -1.11 3.36 -48.43
C VAL A 38 -1.77 2.59 -49.56
N GLU A 39 -1.52 3.00 -50.80
CA GLU A 39 -1.74 2.16 -51.97
C GLU A 39 -0.93 0.89 -51.83
N ILE A 40 -1.60 -0.25 -51.89
CA ILE A 40 -0.94 -1.57 -51.74
C ILE A 40 -0.41 -1.99 -53.10
N GLU A 41 0.87 -1.73 -53.37
CA GLU A 41 1.59 -2.48 -54.38
C GLU A 41 1.84 -3.91 -53.89
N GLN A 42 1.20 -4.87 -54.56
CA GLN A 42 1.45 -6.30 -54.32
C GLN A 42 2.85 -6.72 -54.75
N LYS A 43 3.81 -6.67 -53.85
CA LYS A 43 5.07 -7.40 -53.98
C LYS A 43 4.96 -8.75 -53.28
N LYS A 44 5.06 -9.84 -54.06
CA LYS A 44 5.19 -11.21 -53.55
C LYS A 44 6.30 -11.31 -52.51
N LEU A 45 5.97 -11.43 -51.23
CA LEU A 45 6.91 -11.80 -50.18
C LEU A 45 6.92 -13.33 -50.02
N SER A 46 8.10 -13.90 -50.22
CA SER A 46 8.39 -15.30 -49.93
C SER A 46 8.15 -15.62 -48.45
N LYS A 47 7.50 -16.73 -48.20
CA LYS A 47 7.24 -17.28 -46.85
C LYS A 47 8.56 -17.73 -46.22
N ASN A 48 9.17 -16.92 -45.36
CA ASN A 48 10.11 -17.37 -44.37
C ASN A 48 9.43 -17.40 -43.01
N ILE A 49 8.85 -18.53 -42.67
CA ILE A 49 8.34 -18.82 -41.34
C ILE A 49 9.53 -19.08 -40.43
N ILE A 50 9.85 -18.15 -39.55
CA ILE A 50 10.83 -18.36 -38.46
C ILE A 50 10.19 -19.32 -37.45
N LYS A 51 10.64 -20.60 -37.50
CA LYS A 51 10.27 -21.59 -36.47
C LYS A 51 11.11 -21.36 -35.23
N PRO A 52 10.54 -21.45 -34.01
CA PRO A 52 11.32 -21.39 -32.78
C PRO A 52 12.33 -22.53 -32.69
N ILE A 53 13.59 -22.20 -32.40
CA ILE A 53 14.65 -23.17 -32.17
C ILE A 53 14.35 -23.91 -30.85
N LYS A 54 14.32 -25.25 -30.90
CA LYS A 54 14.19 -26.11 -29.72
C LYS A 54 15.39 -25.86 -28.79
N LYS A 55 15.12 -25.72 -27.48
CA LYS A 55 16.16 -25.75 -26.44
C LYS A 55 16.96 -27.06 -26.57
N PRO A 56 18.30 -27.04 -26.45
CA PRO A 56 19.09 -28.26 -26.38
C PRO A 56 18.69 -29.06 -25.13
N SER A 57 18.27 -30.32 -25.33
CA SER A 57 18.10 -31.28 -24.28
C SER A 57 19.47 -31.80 -23.85
N THR A 58 19.80 -31.64 -22.59
CA THR A 58 20.98 -32.29 -21.99
C THR A 58 20.66 -33.74 -21.79
N GLU A 59 21.02 -34.59 -22.74
CA GLU A 59 21.06 -36.03 -22.56
C GLU A 59 22.29 -36.37 -21.72
N ILE A 60 22.03 -36.93 -20.55
CA ILE A 60 23.07 -37.53 -19.71
C ILE A 60 23.32 -38.93 -20.27
N ASN A 61 24.34 -39.10 -21.08
CA ASN A 61 24.83 -40.43 -21.49
C ASN A 61 25.52 -41.08 -20.29
N THR A 62 24.84 -42.03 -19.67
CA THR A 62 25.46 -43.00 -18.75
C THR A 62 26.25 -44.03 -19.56
N LEU A 63 27.53 -43.84 -19.71
CA LEU A 63 28.45 -44.86 -20.16
C LEU A 63 28.66 -45.86 -19.03
N LYS A 64 28.15 -47.07 -19.20
CA LYS A 64 28.58 -48.24 -18.45
C LYS A 64 29.98 -48.60 -18.91
N THR A 65 30.96 -48.47 -18.05
CA THR A 65 32.29 -49.02 -18.27
C THR A 65 32.43 -50.30 -17.47
N GLU A 66 32.64 -51.40 -18.18
CA GLU A 66 32.96 -52.72 -17.61
C GLU A 66 34.30 -52.68 -16.90
N VAL A 67 34.34 -53.25 -15.71
CA VAL A 67 35.54 -53.40 -14.90
C VAL A 67 36.28 -54.64 -15.36
N THR A 68 37.42 -54.51 -15.99
CA THR A 68 38.41 -55.58 -16.09
C THR A 68 39.54 -55.28 -15.11
N SER A 69 39.64 -56.15 -14.13
CA SER A 69 40.72 -56.20 -13.14
C SER A 69 42.08 -56.45 -13.76
N LYS A 70 43.05 -55.55 -13.52
CA LYS A 70 44.47 -55.86 -13.47
C LYS A 70 45.13 -55.08 -12.35
N GLU A 71 45.59 -55.84 -11.38
CA GLU A 71 46.50 -55.33 -10.34
C GLU A 71 47.76 -54.73 -10.96
N LYS A 72 48.11 -53.52 -10.54
CA LYS A 72 49.47 -53.00 -10.53
C LYS A 72 49.68 -52.04 -9.37
N THR A 73 50.53 -52.46 -8.49
CA THR A 73 51.42 -51.78 -7.53
C THR A 73 51.18 -50.28 -7.28
N ILE A 74 50.99 -50.04 -5.98
CA ILE A 74 50.92 -48.74 -5.34
C ILE A 74 52.30 -48.09 -5.37
N ASP A 75 52.44 -46.96 -6.06
CA ASP A 75 53.48 -46.02 -5.81
C ASP A 75 52.97 -44.58 -5.84
N ASN A 76 53.14 -43.93 -4.67
CA ASN A 76 53.09 -42.48 -4.47
C ASN A 76 51.90 -41.71 -5.01
N ILE A 77 50.83 -41.68 -4.25
CA ILE A 77 49.79 -40.62 -4.34
C ILE A 77 50.41 -39.36 -3.77
N GLY A 78 50.97 -38.53 -4.60
CA GLY A 78 51.36 -37.15 -4.27
C GLY A 78 50.07 -36.38 -3.87
N ILE A 79 49.99 -36.04 -2.59
CA ILE A 79 48.91 -35.16 -2.09
C ILE A 79 49.04 -33.83 -2.86
N ILE A 80 48.11 -33.52 -3.75
CA ILE A 80 48.04 -32.21 -4.41
C ILE A 80 47.64 -31.19 -3.37
N VAL A 81 48.61 -30.56 -2.74
CA VAL A 81 48.39 -29.41 -1.84
C VAL A 81 47.90 -28.27 -2.73
N PRO A 82 46.72 -27.66 -2.47
CA PRO A 82 46.25 -26.52 -3.23
C PRO A 82 47.25 -25.40 -3.15
N LYS A 83 47.86 -24.98 -4.28
CA LYS A 83 48.71 -23.77 -4.33
C LYS A 83 47.89 -22.59 -3.82
N ASN A 84 48.46 -21.79 -2.92
CA ASN A 84 47.85 -20.55 -2.46
C ASN A 84 47.31 -19.75 -3.63
N LYS A 85 46.06 -19.35 -3.57
CA LYS A 85 45.46 -18.46 -4.56
C LYS A 85 46.42 -17.28 -4.80
N PRO A 86 46.74 -16.94 -6.07
CA PRO A 86 47.58 -15.79 -6.34
C PRO A 86 46.95 -14.58 -5.64
N LYS A 87 47.72 -13.81 -4.87
CA LYS A 87 47.32 -12.55 -4.31
C LYS A 87 46.85 -11.68 -5.45
N ILE A 88 45.54 -11.49 -5.59
CA ILE A 88 44.99 -10.52 -6.52
C ILE A 88 45.46 -9.17 -5.98
N VAL A 89 46.53 -8.64 -6.59
CA VAL A 89 46.88 -7.24 -6.38
C VAL A 89 45.75 -6.45 -7.03
N THR A 90 44.75 -6.10 -6.20
CA THR A 90 43.78 -5.10 -6.58
C THR A 90 44.59 -3.81 -6.76
N LYS A 91 45.03 -3.55 -8.00
CA LYS A 91 45.35 -2.17 -8.39
C LYS A 91 44.13 -1.39 -7.96
N THR A 92 44.27 -0.53 -6.95
CA THR A 92 43.28 0.47 -6.65
C THR A 92 43.09 1.27 -7.92
N VAL A 93 42.11 0.85 -8.71
CA VAL A 93 41.62 1.68 -9.82
C VAL A 93 41.20 2.95 -9.13
N LYS A 94 42.02 4.02 -9.28
CA LYS A 94 41.55 5.37 -8.89
C LYS A 94 40.22 5.51 -9.56
N THR A 95 39.14 5.37 -8.80
CA THR A 95 37.78 5.51 -9.29
C THR A 95 37.76 6.86 -9.96
N ALA A 96 37.65 6.86 -11.30
CA ALA A 96 37.53 8.07 -12.06
C ALA A 96 36.45 8.91 -11.36
N GLU A 97 36.81 10.13 -10.94
CA GLU A 97 35.81 11.03 -10.30
C GLU A 97 34.66 11.09 -11.28
N ASN A 98 33.50 10.51 -10.89
CA ASN A 98 32.33 10.50 -11.74
C ASN A 98 31.95 11.95 -12.05
N LYS A 99 32.33 12.41 -13.25
CA LYS A 99 32.02 13.75 -13.73
C LYS A 99 30.51 13.79 -14.01
N SER A 100 29.79 14.63 -13.32
CA SER A 100 28.38 14.85 -13.62
C SER A 100 28.25 15.57 -14.97
N LYS A 101 27.32 15.11 -15.82
CA LYS A 101 26.95 15.81 -17.06
C LYS A 101 26.15 17.10 -16.79
N TYR A 102 25.54 17.22 -15.61
CA TYR A 102 24.58 18.30 -15.27
C TYR A 102 25.12 19.32 -14.27
N PHE A 103 26.13 18.96 -13.48
CA PHE A 103 26.66 19.81 -12.43
C PHE A 103 28.15 20.10 -12.63
N SER A 104 28.56 21.33 -12.32
CA SER A 104 29.99 21.66 -12.20
C SER A 104 30.65 20.79 -11.12
N LYS A 105 31.95 20.57 -11.20
CA LYS A 105 32.73 19.78 -10.23
C LYS A 105 32.48 20.23 -8.76
N LYS A 106 32.38 21.55 -8.52
CA LYS A 106 32.09 22.12 -7.18
C LYS A 106 30.69 21.76 -6.71
N LYS A 107 29.66 21.98 -7.54
CA LYS A 107 28.27 21.65 -7.20
C LYS A 107 28.09 20.17 -6.98
N PHE A 108 28.66 19.32 -7.85
CA PHE A 108 28.59 17.85 -7.71
C PHE A 108 29.21 17.38 -6.39
N ARG A 109 30.39 17.92 -6.02
CA ARG A 109 31.04 17.58 -4.75
C ARG A 109 30.18 17.96 -3.54
N LEU A 110 29.55 19.14 -3.58
CA LEU A 110 28.65 19.60 -2.51
C LEU A 110 27.38 18.74 -2.43
N ALA A 111 26.78 18.40 -3.58
CA ALA A 111 25.63 17.49 -3.63
C ALA A 111 25.98 16.12 -3.05
N LYS A 112 27.09 15.51 -3.47
CA LYS A 112 27.56 14.21 -2.96
C LYS A 112 27.75 14.24 -1.44
N LYS A 113 28.48 15.24 -0.92
CA LYS A 113 28.68 15.41 0.52
C LYS A 113 27.36 15.64 1.27
N SER A 114 26.43 16.39 0.69
CA SER A 114 25.11 16.61 1.28
C SER A 114 24.30 15.30 1.38
N ILE A 115 24.36 14.46 0.33
CA ILE A 115 23.71 13.14 0.33
C ILE A 115 24.35 12.22 1.37
N GLU A 116 25.66 12.13 1.42
CA GLU A 116 26.39 11.34 2.43
C GLU A 116 26.07 11.81 3.88
N ALA A 117 25.88 13.12 4.07
CA ALA A 117 25.50 13.66 5.37
C ALA A 117 24.09 13.25 5.79
N PHE A 118 23.09 13.34 4.90
CA PHE A 118 21.73 12.94 5.28
C PHE A 118 21.56 11.42 5.41
N GLU A 119 22.29 10.61 4.67
CA GLU A 119 22.31 9.15 4.83
C GLU A 119 22.82 8.74 6.21
N LYS A 120 23.73 9.53 6.78
CA LYS A 120 24.22 9.39 8.14
C LYS A 120 23.34 10.10 9.19
N GLY A 121 22.18 10.66 8.79
CA GLY A 121 21.25 11.38 9.67
C GLY A 121 21.71 12.79 10.09
N ARG A 122 22.80 13.31 9.52
CA ARG A 122 23.37 14.64 9.83
C ARG A 122 22.64 15.74 9.02
N TRP A 123 21.36 15.98 9.34
CA TRP A 123 20.48 16.83 8.56
C TRP A 123 20.92 18.30 8.50
N THR A 124 21.43 18.87 9.60
CA THR A 124 21.90 20.26 9.64
C THR A 124 23.04 20.46 8.65
N GLU A 125 24.02 19.53 8.65
CA GLU A 125 25.13 19.55 7.71
C GLU A 125 24.64 19.39 6.26
N ALA A 126 23.75 18.43 6.02
CA ALA A 126 23.20 18.16 4.71
C ALA A 126 22.50 19.39 4.10
N LEU A 127 21.64 20.05 4.87
CA LEU A 127 20.94 21.26 4.46
C LEU A 127 21.90 22.43 4.20
N SER A 128 22.92 22.61 5.06
CA SER A 128 23.95 23.65 4.87
C SER A 128 24.75 23.44 3.58
N LEU A 129 25.19 22.19 3.31
CA LEU A 129 25.93 21.85 2.11
C LEU A 129 25.06 22.02 0.84
N ALA A 130 23.80 21.63 0.89
CA ALA A 130 22.85 21.84 -0.20
C ALA A 130 22.66 23.33 -0.50
N LYS A 131 22.48 24.18 0.53
CA LYS A 131 22.37 25.63 0.39
C LYS A 131 23.65 26.27 -0.18
N LYS A 132 24.84 25.82 0.26
CA LYS A 132 26.15 26.26 -0.28
C LYS A 132 26.36 25.91 -1.76
N SER A 133 25.65 24.93 -2.31
CA SER A 133 25.71 24.60 -3.72
C SER A 133 25.15 25.70 -4.63
N LYS A 134 24.29 26.59 -4.09
CA LYS A 134 23.52 27.60 -4.84
C LYS A 134 22.72 27.00 -6.01
N ASP A 135 22.34 25.72 -5.90
CA ASP A 135 21.57 25.02 -6.91
C ASP A 135 20.18 24.69 -6.37
N LYS A 136 19.13 25.14 -7.08
CA LYS A 136 17.73 24.98 -6.67
C LYS A 136 17.36 23.50 -6.54
N ASN A 137 17.77 22.68 -7.50
CA ASN A 137 17.37 21.27 -7.52
C ASN A 137 18.02 20.47 -6.38
N ILE A 138 19.32 20.71 -6.12
CA ILE A 138 20.04 20.07 -5.00
C ILE A 138 19.39 20.50 -3.67
N ASN A 139 19.11 21.80 -3.51
CA ASN A 139 18.52 22.33 -2.29
C ASN A 139 17.12 21.78 -2.06
N SER A 140 16.25 21.83 -3.06
CA SER A 140 14.88 21.29 -2.98
C SER A 140 14.86 19.78 -2.69
N PHE A 141 15.78 19.00 -3.31
CA PHE A 141 15.87 17.57 -3.07
C PHE A 141 16.24 17.26 -1.61
N VAL A 142 17.23 17.94 -1.06
CA VAL A 142 17.67 17.70 0.32
C VAL A 142 16.63 18.18 1.32
N GLN A 143 15.98 19.33 1.09
CA GLN A 143 14.85 19.79 1.89
C GLN A 143 13.70 18.79 1.87
N TRP A 144 13.30 18.32 0.69
CA TRP A 144 12.27 17.30 0.54
C TRP A 144 12.56 16.04 1.35
N ARG A 145 13.79 15.51 1.25
CA ARG A 145 14.23 14.35 2.04
C ARG A 145 14.17 14.62 3.55
N HIS A 146 14.58 15.80 3.99
CA HIS A 146 14.52 16.22 5.39
C HIS A 146 13.07 16.30 5.88
N LEU A 147 12.18 16.95 5.15
CA LEU A 147 10.77 17.09 5.52
C LEU A 147 10.04 15.74 5.61
N LEU A 148 10.44 14.75 4.81
CA LEU A 148 9.91 13.38 4.87
C LEU A 148 10.55 12.53 5.98
N ALA A 149 11.67 12.94 6.55
CA ALA A 149 12.37 12.17 7.58
C ALA A 149 11.56 12.13 8.87
N ARG A 150 11.48 10.94 9.49
CA ARG A 150 10.80 10.77 10.77
C ARG A 150 11.54 11.54 11.88
N GLY A 151 10.79 12.30 12.68
CA GLY A 151 11.36 13.05 13.83
C GLY A 151 12.22 14.25 13.43
N ASN A 152 12.07 14.77 12.19
CA ASN A 152 12.76 15.99 11.79
C ASN A 152 12.35 17.17 12.66
N LYS A 153 13.26 18.15 12.78
CA LYS A 153 13.07 19.37 13.58
C LYS A 153 12.49 20.54 12.78
N ALA A 154 12.04 20.30 11.54
CA ALA A 154 11.44 21.35 10.71
C ALA A 154 10.18 21.92 11.38
N SER A 155 10.04 23.25 11.29
CA SER A 155 8.85 23.97 11.74
C SER A 155 7.71 23.87 10.73
N PHE A 156 6.51 24.31 11.10
CA PHE A 156 5.39 24.45 10.15
C PHE A 156 5.77 25.36 8.98
N TYR A 157 6.45 26.46 9.24
CA TYR A 157 6.86 27.43 8.21
C TYR A 157 7.86 26.84 7.20
N ASP A 158 8.76 25.96 7.63
CA ASP A 158 9.68 25.25 6.70
C ASP A 158 8.90 24.38 5.71
N TYR A 159 7.85 23.70 6.19
CA TYR A 159 6.97 22.92 5.32
C TYR A 159 6.20 23.83 4.36
N GLN A 160 5.59 24.92 4.85
CA GLN A 160 4.82 25.86 4.03
C GLN A 160 5.69 26.48 2.94
N GLN A 161 6.88 26.96 3.28
CA GLN A 161 7.79 27.51 2.30
C GLN A 161 8.21 26.51 1.23
N PHE A 162 8.42 25.25 1.63
CA PHE A 162 8.72 24.20 0.65
C PHE A 162 7.55 23.94 -0.29
N ILE A 163 6.33 23.86 0.22
CA ILE A 163 5.10 23.63 -0.56
C ILE A 163 4.89 24.75 -1.58
N LEU A 164 4.99 26.01 -1.14
CA LEU A 164 4.84 27.17 -2.01
C LEU A 164 5.88 27.23 -3.13
N ASN A 165 7.13 26.91 -2.81
CA ASN A 165 8.22 26.94 -3.79
C ASN A 165 8.29 25.73 -4.71
N ASN A 166 7.59 24.63 -4.39
CA ASN A 166 7.67 23.36 -5.09
C ASN A 166 6.29 22.66 -5.15
N PRO A 167 5.25 23.28 -5.74
CA PRO A 167 3.86 22.78 -5.66
C PRO A 167 3.69 21.38 -6.31
N ASN A 168 4.46 21.08 -7.36
CA ASN A 168 4.39 19.83 -8.11
C ASN A 168 5.50 18.82 -7.71
N TYR A 169 6.10 18.99 -6.52
CA TYR A 169 7.16 18.08 -6.11
C TYR A 169 6.62 16.70 -5.74
N PRO A 170 7.37 15.62 -5.98
CA PRO A 170 6.91 14.27 -5.64
C PRO A 170 6.45 14.16 -4.19
N ARG A 171 5.30 13.52 -3.97
CA ARG A 171 4.70 13.30 -2.64
C ARG A 171 4.35 14.60 -1.89
N ILE A 172 3.98 15.66 -2.61
CA ILE A 172 3.62 16.94 -1.98
C ILE A 172 2.43 16.81 -1.02
N GLY A 173 1.43 15.96 -1.33
CA GLY A 173 0.33 15.65 -0.43
C GLY A 173 0.82 15.05 0.89
N ARG A 174 1.89 14.24 0.86
CA ARG A 174 2.50 13.73 2.11
C ARG A 174 3.21 14.83 2.90
N ILE A 175 3.83 15.77 2.23
CA ILE A 175 4.44 16.96 2.87
C ILE A 175 3.36 17.82 3.53
N LYS A 176 2.24 18.10 2.84
CA LYS A 176 1.07 18.79 3.40
C LYS A 176 0.54 18.06 4.64
N TYR A 177 0.33 16.75 4.56
CA TYR A 177 -0.08 15.92 5.72
C TYR A 177 0.88 16.04 6.91
N LEU A 178 2.19 16.04 6.68
CA LEU A 178 3.20 16.14 7.73
C LEU A 178 3.30 17.55 8.33
N SER A 179 3.05 18.59 7.53
CA SER A 179 3.03 19.98 8.01
C SER A 179 1.92 20.20 9.05
N GLU A 180 0.76 19.55 8.88
CA GLU A 180 -0.33 19.67 9.84
C GLU A 180 0.05 19.18 11.25
N HIS A 181 0.95 18.18 11.35
CA HIS A 181 1.46 17.72 12.65
C HIS A 181 2.45 18.68 13.32
N LYS A 182 2.74 19.81 12.69
CA LYS A 182 3.54 20.92 13.24
C LYS A 182 2.69 22.12 13.63
N LEU A 183 1.38 22.06 13.39
CA LEU A 183 0.45 23.13 13.80
C LEU A 183 0.30 23.18 15.32
N SER A 184 0.27 24.37 15.87
CA SER A 184 -0.05 24.62 17.27
C SER A 184 -0.62 26.03 17.40
N THR A 185 -1.72 26.18 18.10
CA THR A 185 -2.33 27.46 18.43
C THR A 185 -1.49 28.31 19.39
N GLU A 186 -0.46 27.71 20.01
CA GLU A 186 0.52 28.41 20.83
C GLU A 186 1.57 29.17 19.99
N SER A 187 1.87 28.67 18.78
CA SER A 187 2.91 29.23 17.90
C SER A 187 2.37 29.90 16.64
N ILE A 188 1.12 29.63 16.28
CA ILE A 188 0.47 30.16 15.08
C ILE A 188 -0.91 30.67 15.47
N SER A 189 -1.23 31.93 15.10
CA SER A 189 -2.52 32.51 15.46
C SER A 189 -3.69 31.73 14.87
N PRO A 190 -4.81 31.59 15.62
CA PRO A 190 -6.02 30.89 15.15
C PRO A 190 -6.52 31.40 13.80
N VAL A 191 -6.46 32.71 13.54
CA VAL A 191 -6.84 33.30 12.26
C VAL A 191 -6.02 32.72 11.10
N LYS A 192 -4.69 32.63 11.24
CA LYS A 192 -3.83 32.06 10.21
C LYS A 192 -4.10 30.57 9.96
N ILE A 193 -4.45 29.83 11.01
CA ILE A 193 -4.80 28.40 10.87
C ILE A 193 -6.14 28.25 10.15
N VAL A 194 -7.13 29.10 10.46
CA VAL A 194 -8.43 29.06 9.77
C VAL A 194 -8.26 29.39 8.29
N ASN A 195 -7.54 30.46 7.96
CA ASN A 195 -7.28 30.83 6.57
C ASN A 195 -6.49 29.76 5.80
N LEU A 196 -5.59 29.03 6.46
CA LEU A 196 -4.87 27.90 5.84
C LEU A 196 -5.82 26.83 5.31
N PHE A 197 -6.93 26.59 6.00
CA PHE A 197 -7.91 25.52 5.66
C PHE A 197 -9.18 26.06 4.98
N GLU A 198 -9.21 27.32 4.61
CA GLU A 198 -10.35 27.93 3.93
C GLU A 198 -10.65 27.27 2.57
N ASN A 199 -9.61 26.99 1.79
CA ASN A 199 -9.71 26.39 0.46
C ASN A 199 -9.45 24.89 0.44
N GLU A 200 -8.70 24.35 1.39
CA GLU A 200 -8.34 22.92 1.45
C GLU A 200 -8.64 22.37 2.85
N LYS A 201 -9.49 21.35 2.95
CA LYS A 201 -9.78 20.70 4.25
C LYS A 201 -8.53 20.03 4.84
N PRO A 202 -8.39 19.98 6.18
CA PRO A 202 -7.29 19.25 6.82
C PRO A 202 -7.21 17.79 6.34
N LEU A 203 -6.00 17.35 6.04
CA LEU A 203 -5.70 15.98 5.58
C LEU A 203 -5.53 15.00 6.74
N SER A 204 -5.25 15.48 7.93
CA SER A 204 -4.99 14.66 9.11
C SER A 204 -5.97 14.96 10.25
N GLY A 205 -6.28 13.93 11.05
CA GLY A 205 -7.06 14.15 12.26
C GLY A 205 -6.37 15.08 13.27
N TYR A 206 -5.04 15.20 13.22
CA TYR A 206 -4.32 16.19 14.01
C TYR A 206 -4.64 17.61 13.52
N GLY A 207 -4.56 17.84 12.21
CA GLY A 207 -4.95 19.11 11.58
C GLY A 207 -6.41 19.46 11.86
N GLU A 208 -7.32 18.48 11.78
CA GLU A 208 -8.74 18.66 12.12
C GLU A 208 -8.93 19.15 13.57
N MET A 209 -8.20 18.59 14.54
CA MET A 209 -8.28 19.03 15.94
C MET A 209 -7.79 20.46 16.13
N ILE A 210 -6.65 20.82 15.53
CA ILE A 210 -6.09 22.18 15.66
C ILE A 210 -6.94 23.20 14.89
N TYR A 211 -7.48 22.83 13.73
CA TYR A 211 -8.43 23.66 13.01
C TYR A 211 -9.71 23.90 13.83
N GLY A 212 -10.26 22.84 14.42
CA GLY A 212 -11.43 22.96 15.30
C GLY A 212 -11.19 23.85 16.51
N GLU A 213 -10.01 23.77 17.13
CA GLU A 213 -9.60 24.65 18.22
C GLU A 213 -9.51 26.13 17.76
N SER A 214 -8.98 26.35 16.55
CA SER A 214 -8.86 27.69 15.97
C SER A 214 -10.22 28.30 15.64
N LEU A 215 -11.17 27.49 15.17
CA LEU A 215 -12.56 27.92 14.95
C LEU A 215 -13.25 28.33 16.25
N ILE A 216 -13.06 27.58 17.34
CA ILE A 216 -13.59 27.94 18.65
C ILE A 216 -13.02 29.28 19.13
N ALA A 217 -11.72 29.50 18.93
CA ALA A 217 -11.07 30.77 19.30
C ALA A 217 -11.60 31.96 18.48
N GLN A 218 -12.19 31.73 17.32
CA GLN A 218 -12.85 32.76 16.48
C GLN A 218 -14.39 32.82 16.69
N GLY A 219 -14.93 32.17 17.70
CA GLY A 219 -16.36 32.19 18.00
C GLY A 219 -17.21 31.11 17.31
N ASN A 220 -16.64 30.33 16.36
CA ASN A 220 -17.34 29.25 15.68
C ASN A 220 -17.36 27.97 16.52
N TYR A 221 -18.09 28.00 17.65
CA TYR A 221 -18.02 26.95 18.67
C TYR A 221 -18.49 25.59 18.16
N GLU A 222 -19.69 25.50 17.60
CA GLU A 222 -20.29 24.21 17.19
C GLU A 222 -19.46 23.52 16.12
N LEU A 223 -19.07 24.26 15.08
CA LEU A 223 -18.24 23.74 14.01
C LEU A 223 -16.87 23.29 14.54
N GLY A 224 -16.27 24.08 15.41
CA GLY A 224 -15.00 23.77 16.04
C GLY A 224 -15.04 22.47 16.86
N VAL A 225 -16.10 22.29 17.69
CA VAL A 225 -16.30 21.03 18.45
C VAL A 225 -16.48 19.84 17.51
N LYS A 226 -17.21 19.99 16.40
CA LYS A 226 -17.37 18.94 15.38
C LYS A 226 -16.01 18.51 14.80
N PHE A 227 -15.15 19.45 14.44
CA PHE A 227 -13.80 19.15 13.92
C PHE A 227 -12.89 18.51 14.99
N ILE A 228 -12.93 18.98 16.24
CA ILE A 228 -12.19 18.36 17.35
C ILE A 228 -12.59 16.89 17.51
N LYS A 229 -13.89 16.58 17.54
CA LYS A 229 -14.39 15.21 17.68
C LYS A 229 -13.99 14.33 16.50
N LYS A 230 -14.11 14.83 15.26
CA LYS A 230 -13.72 14.12 14.05
C LYS A 230 -12.23 13.84 14.06
N GLY A 231 -11.41 14.84 14.31
CA GLY A 231 -9.97 14.71 14.39
C GLY A 231 -9.53 13.79 15.52
N TRP A 232 -10.19 13.86 16.69
CA TRP A 232 -9.91 12.95 17.81
C TRP A 232 -10.01 11.48 17.42
N ILE A 233 -11.02 11.11 16.63
CA ILE A 233 -11.22 9.73 16.19
C ILE A 233 -10.02 9.24 15.36
N THR A 234 -9.55 10.02 14.40
CA THR A 234 -8.61 9.61 13.36
C THR A 234 -7.15 10.01 13.61
N ALA A 235 -6.91 10.98 14.52
CA ALA A 235 -5.57 11.52 14.74
C ALA A 235 -4.54 10.46 15.16
N LYS A 236 -3.38 10.50 14.49
CA LYS A 236 -2.21 9.75 14.92
C LYS A 236 -1.50 10.51 16.03
N LEU A 237 -1.64 10.03 17.26
CA LEU A 237 -1.10 10.68 18.45
C LEU A 237 0.01 9.85 19.09
N SER A 238 1.09 10.52 19.48
CA SER A 238 2.10 9.93 20.38
C SER A 238 1.50 9.69 21.78
N LYS A 239 2.23 9.02 22.66
CA LYS A 239 1.79 8.83 24.06
C LYS A 239 1.63 10.17 24.80
N SER A 240 2.51 11.13 24.54
CA SER A 240 2.44 12.50 25.09
C SER A 240 1.26 13.27 24.53
N ASP A 241 1.11 13.28 23.21
CA ASP A 241 0.03 14.01 22.54
C ASP A 241 -1.36 13.49 22.95
N LEU A 242 -1.50 12.16 23.08
CA LEU A 242 -2.76 11.56 23.57
C LEU A 242 -3.12 12.08 24.97
N ARG A 243 -2.14 12.19 25.88
CA ARG A 243 -2.37 12.71 27.24
C ARG A 243 -2.74 14.20 27.19
N PHE A 244 -1.98 14.97 26.40
CA PHE A 244 -2.16 16.40 26.25
C PHE A 244 -3.57 16.72 25.68
N PHE A 245 -3.90 16.20 24.51
CA PHE A 245 -5.19 16.49 23.87
C PHE A 245 -6.38 15.94 24.64
N ARG A 246 -6.25 14.78 25.30
CA ARG A 246 -7.29 14.27 26.18
C ARG A 246 -7.58 15.23 27.35
N LYS A 247 -6.57 15.86 27.94
CA LYS A 247 -6.73 16.86 28.99
C LYS A 247 -7.31 18.15 28.41
N LYS A 248 -6.74 18.64 27.34
CA LYS A 248 -7.12 19.89 26.67
C LYS A 248 -8.58 19.88 26.19
N TYR A 249 -8.99 18.80 25.56
CA TYR A 249 -10.35 18.67 24.98
C TYR A 249 -11.35 17.93 25.88
N LYS A 250 -11.06 17.76 27.17
CA LYS A 250 -11.93 17.04 28.10
C LYS A 250 -13.38 17.52 28.09
N LYS A 251 -13.61 18.82 27.98
CA LYS A 251 -14.96 19.43 27.96
C LYS A 251 -15.74 19.18 26.65
N TYR A 252 -15.05 18.81 25.56
CA TYR A 252 -15.68 18.57 24.26
C TYR A 252 -15.89 17.10 23.96
N LEU A 253 -15.12 16.20 24.61
CA LEU A 253 -15.14 14.76 24.36
C LEU A 253 -15.97 14.01 25.38
N ASN A 254 -16.86 13.14 24.91
CA ASN A 254 -17.67 12.26 25.72
C ASN A 254 -17.25 10.78 25.59
N LYS A 255 -17.88 9.88 26.36
CA LYS A 255 -17.57 8.44 26.34
C LYS A 255 -17.65 7.83 24.95
N ASN A 256 -18.63 8.25 24.14
CA ASN A 256 -18.82 7.73 22.79
C ASN A 256 -17.64 8.13 21.84
N ASP A 257 -17.07 9.33 22.02
CA ASP A 257 -15.93 9.76 21.21
C ASP A 257 -14.67 8.90 21.49
N TYR A 258 -14.52 8.41 22.72
CA TYR A 258 -13.45 7.45 23.06
C TYR A 258 -13.72 6.07 22.45
N ILE A 259 -14.96 5.60 22.45
CA ILE A 259 -15.36 4.33 21.82
C ILE A 259 -15.11 4.40 20.30
N LYS A 260 -15.56 5.47 19.63
CA LYS A 260 -15.35 5.67 18.19
C LYS A 260 -13.86 5.68 17.83
N ARG A 261 -13.03 6.33 18.67
CA ARG A 261 -11.57 6.29 18.46
C ARG A 261 -11.01 4.88 18.61
N ALA A 262 -11.42 4.13 19.62
CA ALA A 262 -10.98 2.76 19.84
C ALA A 262 -11.38 1.86 18.66
N ASP A 263 -12.61 2.03 18.15
CA ASP A 263 -13.10 1.31 16.99
C ASP A 263 -12.28 1.62 15.74
N TYR A 264 -12.05 2.90 15.42
CA TYR A 264 -11.18 3.32 14.34
C TYR A 264 -9.78 2.68 14.44
N LEU A 265 -9.16 2.73 15.63
CA LEU A 265 -7.84 2.16 15.85
C LEU A 265 -7.82 0.63 15.67
N ALA A 266 -8.91 -0.04 16.05
CA ALA A 266 -9.08 -1.47 15.84
C ALA A 266 -9.17 -1.79 14.34
N TRP A 267 -10.04 -1.13 13.60
CA TRP A 267 -10.16 -1.30 12.15
C TRP A 267 -8.86 -0.99 11.40
N GLU A 268 -8.09 0.01 11.85
CA GLU A 268 -6.79 0.37 11.27
C GLU A 268 -5.62 -0.50 11.78
N ASN A 269 -5.91 -1.54 12.56
CA ASN A 269 -4.92 -2.49 13.11
C ASN A 269 -3.79 -1.78 13.89
N LYS A 270 -4.14 -0.72 14.66
CA LYS A 270 -3.21 0.10 15.46
C LYS A 270 -3.06 -0.47 16.86
N TYR A 271 -2.35 -1.58 16.99
CA TYR A 271 -2.19 -2.35 18.24
C TYR A 271 -1.82 -1.48 19.45
N TRP A 272 -0.71 -0.74 19.37
CA TRP A 272 -0.19 0.06 20.49
C TRP A 272 -1.05 1.29 20.80
N ASP A 273 -1.64 1.90 19.77
CA ASP A 273 -2.54 3.04 19.94
C ASP A 273 -3.83 2.59 20.63
N LEU A 274 -4.40 1.46 20.20
CA LEU A 274 -5.56 0.87 20.83
C LEU A 274 -5.29 0.47 22.28
N GLN A 275 -4.13 -0.16 22.56
CA GLN A 275 -3.76 -0.52 23.93
C GLN A 275 -3.74 0.69 24.87
N ARG A 276 -3.24 1.84 24.38
CA ARG A 276 -3.26 3.07 25.15
C ARG A 276 -4.66 3.62 25.41
N MET A 277 -5.62 3.29 24.54
CA MET A 277 -7.02 3.73 24.68
C MET A 277 -7.84 2.87 25.66
N LEU A 278 -7.54 1.57 25.81
CA LEU A 278 -8.36 0.62 26.57
C LEU A 278 -8.75 1.12 27.96
N ARG A 279 -7.83 1.70 28.71
CA ARG A 279 -8.07 2.20 30.08
C ARG A 279 -9.03 3.38 30.18
N TYR A 280 -9.39 4.00 29.05
CA TYR A 280 -10.31 5.14 29.01
C TYR A 280 -11.71 4.75 28.55
N LEU A 281 -11.92 3.47 28.23
CA LEU A 281 -13.20 2.94 27.77
C LEU A 281 -14.07 2.48 28.95
N PRO A 282 -15.39 2.52 28.81
CA PRO A 282 -16.29 1.84 29.72
C PRO A 282 -16.00 0.32 29.74
N LYS A 283 -16.35 -0.35 30.85
CA LYS A 283 -15.92 -1.75 31.11
C LYS A 283 -16.29 -2.73 29.99
N ASN A 284 -17.50 -2.64 29.47
CA ASN A 284 -17.98 -3.56 28.43
C ASN A 284 -17.23 -3.38 27.11
N GLU A 285 -17.02 -2.14 26.69
CA GLU A 285 -16.26 -1.77 25.50
C GLU A 285 -14.77 -2.10 25.69
N GLN A 286 -14.24 -1.92 26.90
CA GLN A 286 -12.87 -2.33 27.22
C GLN A 286 -12.66 -3.83 26.99
N LEU A 287 -13.60 -4.68 27.38
CA LEU A 287 -13.52 -6.13 27.14
C LEU A 287 -13.56 -6.46 25.64
N LEU A 288 -14.47 -5.82 24.88
CA LEU A 288 -14.53 -5.98 23.42
C LEU A 288 -13.22 -5.59 22.76
N TYR A 289 -12.72 -4.38 23.00
CA TYR A 289 -11.53 -3.87 22.32
C TYR A 289 -10.24 -4.53 22.82
N THR A 290 -10.22 -5.09 24.03
CA THR A 290 -9.13 -5.94 24.49
C THR A 290 -9.07 -7.25 23.68
N ALA A 291 -10.20 -7.90 23.42
CA ALA A 291 -10.26 -9.08 22.58
C ALA A 291 -9.83 -8.76 21.15
N ARG A 292 -10.34 -7.66 20.57
CA ARG A 292 -9.94 -7.20 19.23
C ARG A 292 -8.45 -6.89 19.15
N GLN A 293 -7.87 -6.24 20.16
CA GLN A 293 -6.43 -5.94 20.22
C GLN A 293 -5.57 -7.21 20.26
N LEU A 294 -5.93 -8.19 21.08
CA LEU A 294 -5.18 -9.45 21.15
C LEU A 294 -5.22 -10.22 19.83
N LEU A 295 -6.35 -10.16 19.10
CA LEU A 295 -6.50 -10.75 17.78
C LEU A 295 -5.60 -10.11 16.70
N MET A 296 -5.09 -8.89 16.91
CA MET A 296 -4.13 -8.26 15.99
C MET A 296 -2.73 -8.86 16.07
N SER A 297 -2.42 -9.59 17.12
CA SER A 297 -1.08 -10.12 17.42
C SER A 297 -1.07 -11.65 17.48
N LYS A 298 0.11 -12.22 17.72
CA LYS A 298 0.29 -13.64 18.00
C LYS A 298 0.18 -13.96 19.51
N SER A 299 -0.34 -13.04 20.32
CA SER A 299 -0.40 -13.16 21.78
C SER A 299 -1.25 -14.36 22.22
N TYR A 300 -0.91 -14.89 23.39
CA TYR A 300 -1.72 -15.89 24.08
C TYR A 300 -2.96 -15.24 24.73
N GLY A 301 -3.91 -16.07 25.16
CA GLY A 301 -5.08 -15.60 25.91
C GLY A 301 -6.22 -15.03 25.05
N VAL A 302 -6.17 -15.20 23.73
CA VAL A 302 -7.20 -14.75 22.79
C VAL A 302 -8.56 -15.35 23.13
N ASP A 303 -8.64 -16.67 23.33
CA ASP A 303 -9.91 -17.36 23.63
C ASP A 303 -10.52 -16.90 24.96
N LYS A 304 -9.65 -16.73 26.00
CA LYS A 304 -10.09 -16.17 27.30
C LYS A 304 -10.57 -14.73 27.17
N ALA A 305 -9.95 -13.93 26.30
CA ALA A 305 -10.42 -12.56 26.06
C ALA A 305 -11.77 -12.53 25.33
N ILE A 306 -11.96 -13.38 24.32
CA ILE A 306 -13.23 -13.53 23.57
C ILE A 306 -14.35 -14.02 24.49
N SER A 307 -14.08 -14.99 25.39
CA SER A 307 -15.10 -15.50 26.32
C SER A 307 -15.65 -14.42 27.26
N LYS A 308 -14.80 -13.44 27.63
CA LYS A 308 -15.16 -12.31 28.49
C LYS A 308 -15.96 -11.20 27.78
N VAL A 309 -16.05 -11.25 26.43
CA VAL A 309 -16.82 -10.24 25.68
C VAL A 309 -18.32 -10.37 26.04
N PRO A 310 -18.99 -9.29 26.46
CA PRO A 310 -20.42 -9.32 26.78
C PRO A 310 -21.27 -9.84 25.62
N ALA A 311 -22.37 -10.52 25.94
CA ALA A 311 -23.26 -11.17 24.96
C ALA A 311 -23.69 -10.21 23.84
N LYS A 312 -24.02 -8.96 24.18
CA LYS A 312 -24.41 -7.93 23.20
C LYS A 312 -23.37 -7.61 22.13
N TYR A 313 -22.08 -7.90 22.37
CA TYR A 313 -20.99 -7.67 21.43
C TYR A 313 -20.43 -8.94 20.78
N LYS A 314 -20.95 -10.13 21.12
CA LYS A 314 -20.47 -11.38 20.50
C LYS A 314 -20.65 -11.40 18.98
N ASN A 315 -21.63 -10.67 18.49
CA ASN A 315 -21.94 -10.51 17.07
C ASN A 315 -21.39 -9.21 16.46
N ASP A 316 -20.49 -8.51 17.15
CA ASP A 316 -19.84 -7.30 16.64
C ASP A 316 -19.06 -7.60 15.36
N ALA A 317 -19.27 -6.78 14.33
CA ALA A 317 -18.65 -6.97 13.01
C ALA A 317 -17.13 -6.89 13.07
N GLY A 318 -16.58 -5.94 13.82
CA GLY A 318 -15.15 -5.78 13.99
C GLY A 318 -14.51 -6.95 14.72
N LEU A 319 -15.18 -7.48 15.76
CA LEU A 319 -14.73 -8.68 16.47
C LEU A 319 -14.70 -9.90 15.52
N ASN A 320 -15.78 -10.11 14.76
CA ASN A 320 -15.85 -11.21 13.81
C ASN A 320 -14.80 -11.08 12.68
N TYR A 321 -14.59 -9.85 12.18
CA TYR A 321 -13.52 -9.56 11.22
C TYR A 321 -12.12 -9.90 11.78
N ASP A 322 -11.83 -9.44 13.00
CA ASP A 322 -10.53 -9.69 13.62
C ASP A 322 -10.33 -11.19 13.92
N ARG A 323 -11.37 -11.94 14.33
CA ARG A 323 -11.36 -13.39 14.52
C ARG A 323 -11.07 -14.12 13.21
N LEU A 324 -11.77 -13.75 12.13
CA LEU A 324 -11.57 -14.31 10.79
C LEU A 324 -10.13 -14.12 10.34
N LYS A 325 -9.65 -12.89 10.37
CA LYS A 325 -8.28 -12.52 9.97
C LYS A 325 -7.22 -13.26 10.81
N TRP A 326 -7.43 -13.38 12.11
CA TRP A 326 -6.55 -14.08 13.03
C TRP A 326 -6.48 -15.59 12.72
N ARG A 327 -7.62 -16.24 12.47
CA ARG A 327 -7.71 -17.67 12.08
C ARG A 327 -7.00 -17.91 10.76
N ARG A 328 -7.30 -17.10 9.73
CA ARG A 328 -6.67 -17.21 8.42
C ARG A 328 -5.14 -17.09 8.50
N LYS A 329 -4.63 -16.08 9.23
CA LYS A 329 -3.18 -15.91 9.41
C LYS A 329 -2.47 -17.06 10.11
N ARG A 330 -3.22 -17.96 10.74
CA ARG A 330 -2.74 -19.20 11.36
C ARG A 330 -3.00 -20.44 10.51
N GLY A 331 -3.34 -20.27 9.24
CA GLY A 331 -3.63 -21.37 8.33
C GLY A 331 -4.98 -22.07 8.55
N ARG A 332 -5.81 -21.58 9.50
CA ARG A 332 -7.13 -22.14 9.82
C ARG A 332 -8.19 -21.59 8.85
N VAL A 333 -8.03 -21.88 7.55
CA VAL A 333 -8.88 -21.30 6.49
C VAL A 333 -10.33 -21.74 6.65
N ASP A 334 -10.57 -23.01 6.93
CA ASP A 334 -11.93 -23.58 7.03
C ASP A 334 -12.72 -22.92 8.19
N SER A 335 -12.09 -22.73 9.36
CA SER A 335 -12.73 -22.03 10.47
C SER A 335 -12.89 -20.51 10.24
N SER A 336 -12.11 -19.92 9.33
CA SER A 336 -12.32 -18.53 8.86
C SER A 336 -13.52 -18.46 7.93
N LEU A 337 -13.66 -19.44 7.04
CA LEU A 337 -14.79 -19.57 6.14
C LEU A 337 -16.12 -19.70 6.89
N GLU A 338 -16.19 -20.47 7.99
CA GLU A 338 -17.38 -20.55 8.84
C GLU A 338 -17.88 -19.18 9.30
N ILE A 339 -16.96 -18.26 9.62
CA ILE A 339 -17.34 -16.89 10.00
C ILE A 339 -18.00 -16.18 8.82
N LEU A 340 -17.40 -16.25 7.63
CA LEU A 340 -17.95 -15.60 6.42
C LEU A 340 -19.32 -16.13 6.02
N LEU A 341 -19.59 -17.42 6.29
CA LEU A 341 -20.88 -18.03 5.97
C LEU A 341 -21.98 -17.68 6.98
N LYS A 342 -21.61 -17.30 8.21
CA LYS A 342 -22.57 -16.99 9.31
C LYS A 342 -22.90 -15.51 9.43
N ILE A 343 -22.06 -14.60 8.96
CA ILE A 343 -22.30 -13.16 9.10
C ILE A 343 -23.33 -12.64 8.10
N LYS A 344 -23.99 -11.54 8.46
CA LYS A 344 -24.86 -10.80 7.54
C LYS A 344 -23.99 -10.05 6.53
N ASN A 345 -24.28 -10.23 5.22
CA ASN A 345 -23.54 -9.61 4.14
C ASN A 345 -24.24 -8.35 3.63
N ASN A 346 -24.40 -7.36 4.50
CA ASN A 346 -24.90 -6.04 4.14
C ASN A 346 -23.95 -4.96 4.67
N LYS A 347 -24.01 -3.78 4.08
CA LYS A 347 -23.14 -2.64 4.39
C LYS A 347 -23.26 -2.22 5.86
N ASP A 348 -24.47 -2.27 6.40
CA ASP A 348 -24.77 -1.82 7.78
C ASP A 348 -24.08 -2.72 8.82
N TYR A 349 -24.11 -4.04 8.61
CA TYR A 349 -23.40 -4.96 9.49
C TYR A 349 -21.89 -4.92 9.30
N LEU A 350 -21.42 -4.95 8.04
CA LEU A 350 -19.99 -5.08 7.76
C LEU A 350 -19.19 -3.84 8.18
N VAL A 351 -19.80 -2.66 8.24
CA VAL A 351 -19.20 -1.35 8.59
C VAL A 351 -18.05 -0.97 7.65
N ARG A 352 -17.13 -1.89 7.38
CA ARG A 352 -15.96 -1.73 6.51
C ARG A 352 -15.86 -2.87 5.48
N PRO A 353 -16.79 -2.92 4.50
CA PRO A 353 -16.78 -3.97 3.47
C PRO A 353 -15.48 -4.02 2.66
N ASP A 354 -14.77 -2.90 2.50
CA ASP A 354 -13.42 -2.81 1.91
C ASP A 354 -12.39 -3.70 2.64
N LYS A 355 -12.43 -3.72 3.96
CA LYS A 355 -11.54 -4.57 4.77
C LYS A 355 -11.92 -6.05 4.65
N TRP A 356 -13.22 -6.33 4.65
CA TRP A 356 -13.73 -7.70 4.48
C TRP A 356 -13.37 -8.26 3.12
N TRP A 357 -13.41 -7.46 2.05
CA TRP A 357 -13.04 -7.89 0.71
C TRP A 357 -11.63 -8.49 0.66
N LYS A 358 -10.66 -7.87 1.28
CA LYS A 358 -9.28 -8.39 1.32
C LYS A 358 -9.17 -9.81 1.89
N GLU A 359 -9.96 -10.12 2.89
CA GLU A 359 -10.01 -11.46 3.48
C GLU A 359 -10.79 -12.43 2.59
N ARG A 360 -11.93 -11.98 2.00
CA ARG A 360 -12.72 -12.77 1.05
C ARG A 360 -11.90 -13.16 -0.17
N GLU A 361 -11.18 -12.23 -0.76
CA GLU A 361 -10.30 -12.47 -1.91
C GLU A 361 -9.28 -13.58 -1.64
N ILE A 362 -8.61 -13.53 -0.48
CA ILE A 362 -7.60 -14.53 -0.10
C ILE A 362 -8.27 -15.90 0.11
N ILE A 363 -9.41 -15.94 0.78
CA ILE A 363 -10.14 -17.19 1.06
C ILE A 363 -10.69 -17.79 -0.23
N SER A 364 -11.27 -16.97 -1.13
CA SER A 364 -11.76 -17.45 -2.43
C SER A 364 -10.64 -18.07 -3.28
N ARG A 365 -9.45 -17.44 -3.33
CA ARG A 365 -8.28 -18.03 -4.00
C ARG A 365 -7.86 -19.36 -3.39
N SER A 366 -7.91 -19.48 -2.07
CA SER A 366 -7.63 -20.73 -1.38
C SER A 366 -8.67 -21.83 -1.70
N LEU A 367 -9.93 -21.43 -1.84
CA LEU A 367 -11.03 -22.36 -2.23
C LEU A 367 -10.88 -22.82 -3.68
N ILE A 368 -10.49 -21.93 -4.61
CA ILE A 368 -10.17 -22.29 -5.99
C ILE A 368 -9.04 -23.33 -6.03
N TYR A 369 -7.97 -23.11 -5.29
CA TYR A 369 -6.87 -24.08 -5.18
C TYR A 369 -7.34 -25.45 -4.66
N LYS A 370 -8.31 -25.45 -3.73
CA LYS A 370 -8.96 -26.66 -3.20
C LYS A 370 -10.07 -27.21 -4.13
N LYS A 371 -10.25 -26.68 -5.34
CA LYS A 371 -11.29 -27.02 -6.32
C LYS A 371 -12.73 -26.89 -5.80
N LYS A 372 -12.97 -25.98 -4.81
CA LYS A 372 -14.30 -25.66 -4.26
C LYS A 372 -14.84 -24.40 -4.93
N TYR A 373 -15.18 -24.50 -6.22
CA TYR A 373 -15.42 -23.33 -7.09
C TYR A 373 -16.70 -22.60 -6.75
N GLU A 374 -17.83 -23.29 -6.54
CA GLU A 374 -19.12 -22.69 -6.16
C GLU A 374 -18.99 -21.91 -4.84
N LEU A 375 -18.26 -22.48 -3.89
CA LEU A 375 -18.02 -21.83 -2.61
C LEU A 375 -17.09 -20.61 -2.76
N ALA A 376 -16.08 -20.70 -3.63
CA ALA A 376 -15.22 -19.58 -3.95
C ALA A 376 -16.01 -18.43 -4.57
N TYR A 377 -16.90 -18.74 -5.50
CA TYR A 377 -17.82 -17.77 -6.10
C TYR A 377 -18.76 -17.16 -5.05
N LYS A 378 -19.44 -17.97 -4.25
CA LYS A 378 -20.31 -17.49 -3.17
C LYS A 378 -19.61 -16.52 -2.22
N ILE A 379 -18.32 -16.75 -1.90
CA ILE A 379 -17.55 -15.88 -1.03
C ILE A 379 -17.13 -14.59 -1.76
N SER A 380 -16.75 -14.66 -3.04
CA SER A 380 -16.31 -13.48 -3.79
C SER A 380 -17.47 -12.56 -4.20
N SER A 381 -18.59 -13.11 -4.67
CA SER A 381 -19.73 -12.33 -5.15
C SER A 381 -20.53 -11.65 -4.04
N ASN A 382 -20.47 -12.18 -2.81
CA ASN A 382 -21.24 -11.69 -1.69
C ASN A 382 -20.45 -10.66 -0.85
N HIS A 383 -19.99 -9.55 -1.46
CA HIS A 383 -19.03 -8.60 -0.88
C HIS A 383 -19.64 -7.32 -0.30
N ALA A 384 -20.89 -7.00 -0.63
CA ALA A 384 -21.62 -5.79 -0.18
C ALA A 384 -20.90 -4.45 -0.49
N LEU A 385 -19.99 -4.43 -1.47
CA LEU A 385 -19.34 -3.23 -1.99
C LEU A 385 -20.22 -2.62 -3.09
N THR A 386 -20.13 -1.32 -3.27
CA THR A 386 -20.91 -0.58 -4.29
C THR A 386 -20.05 0.22 -5.26
N GLU A 387 -18.82 0.55 -4.86
CA GLU A 387 -17.90 1.40 -5.62
C GLU A 387 -16.45 1.22 -5.16
N GLY A 388 -15.52 1.81 -5.89
CA GLY A 388 -14.12 1.85 -5.54
C GLY A 388 -13.30 0.65 -6.03
N PRO A 389 -11.98 0.64 -5.77
CA PRO A 389 -11.07 -0.38 -6.29
C PRO A 389 -11.35 -1.78 -5.74
N GLU A 390 -11.83 -1.88 -4.51
CA GLU A 390 -12.23 -3.16 -3.91
C GLU A 390 -13.48 -3.73 -4.57
N PHE A 391 -14.47 -2.90 -4.96
CA PHE A 391 -15.63 -3.31 -5.74
C PHE A 391 -15.21 -3.83 -7.11
N ALA A 392 -14.41 -3.07 -7.84
CA ALA A 392 -13.88 -3.50 -9.13
C ALA A 392 -13.11 -4.84 -9.02
N SER A 393 -12.29 -4.99 -7.98
CA SER A 393 -11.58 -6.26 -7.73
C SER A 393 -12.54 -7.42 -7.45
N ALA A 394 -13.63 -7.17 -6.72
CA ALA A 394 -14.61 -8.17 -6.35
C ALA A 394 -15.44 -8.64 -7.55
N GLU A 395 -15.95 -7.72 -8.34
CA GLU A 395 -16.69 -8.02 -9.56
C GLU A 395 -15.82 -8.75 -10.58
N TRP A 396 -14.60 -8.25 -10.80
CA TRP A 396 -13.68 -8.94 -11.70
C TRP A 396 -13.39 -10.37 -11.25
N MET A 397 -13.15 -10.59 -9.96
CA MET A 397 -12.83 -11.92 -9.43
C MET A 397 -14.02 -12.86 -9.52
N SER A 398 -15.23 -12.36 -9.24
CA SER A 398 -16.47 -13.15 -9.33
C SER A 398 -16.76 -13.56 -10.77
N GLY A 399 -16.62 -12.63 -11.73
CA GLY A 399 -16.74 -12.93 -13.14
C GLY A 399 -15.70 -13.94 -13.63
N TRP A 400 -14.46 -13.80 -13.18
CA TRP A 400 -13.40 -14.76 -13.51
C TRP A 400 -13.68 -16.17 -12.98
N ILE A 401 -14.20 -16.29 -11.76
CA ILE A 401 -14.58 -17.59 -11.20
C ILE A 401 -15.76 -18.18 -11.97
N ALA A 402 -16.78 -17.39 -12.27
CA ALA A 402 -17.94 -17.81 -13.03
C ALA A 402 -17.55 -18.35 -14.42
N LEU A 403 -16.73 -17.62 -15.17
CA LEU A 403 -16.31 -18.01 -16.51
C LEU A 403 -15.37 -19.22 -16.51
N SER A 404 -14.33 -19.18 -15.66
CA SER A 404 -13.19 -20.08 -15.78
C SER A 404 -13.37 -21.40 -15.02
N PHE A 405 -14.21 -21.43 -13.98
CA PHE A 405 -14.36 -22.58 -13.09
C PHE A 405 -15.79 -23.11 -12.98
N LEU A 406 -16.80 -22.23 -13.10
CA LEU A 406 -18.22 -22.65 -13.09
C LEU A 406 -18.76 -22.88 -14.51
N ASN A 407 -18.01 -22.48 -15.53
CA ASN A 407 -18.44 -22.55 -16.93
C ASN A 407 -19.78 -21.81 -17.19
N ASP A 408 -20.01 -20.72 -16.45
CA ASP A 408 -21.19 -19.87 -16.57
C ASP A 408 -20.82 -18.50 -17.17
N PRO A 409 -20.83 -18.36 -18.50
CA PRO A 409 -20.49 -17.14 -19.17
C PRO A 409 -21.54 -16.03 -18.99
N ILE A 410 -22.81 -16.34 -18.78
CA ILE A 410 -23.87 -15.35 -18.57
C ILE A 410 -23.65 -14.63 -17.25
N LEU A 411 -23.43 -15.39 -16.20
CA LEU A 411 -23.10 -14.86 -14.88
C LEU A 411 -21.80 -14.06 -14.91
N ALA A 412 -20.82 -14.50 -15.68
CA ALA A 412 -19.55 -13.79 -15.85
C ALA A 412 -19.72 -12.42 -16.52
N ILE A 413 -20.56 -12.33 -17.56
CA ILE A 413 -20.88 -11.07 -18.27
C ILE A 413 -21.49 -10.05 -17.30
N ASP A 414 -22.41 -10.43 -16.43
CA ASP A 414 -23.00 -9.52 -15.44
C ASP A 414 -21.91 -8.89 -14.56
N HIS A 415 -21.01 -9.71 -14.02
CA HIS A 415 -19.91 -9.23 -13.21
C HIS A 415 -18.90 -8.37 -13.98
N PHE A 416 -18.54 -8.75 -15.21
CA PHE A 416 -17.59 -7.98 -15.99
C PHE A 416 -18.18 -6.66 -16.51
N ASN A 417 -19.48 -6.58 -16.75
CA ASN A 417 -20.17 -5.32 -17.03
C ASN A 417 -20.13 -4.37 -15.83
N LYS A 418 -20.42 -4.89 -14.63
CA LYS A 418 -20.30 -4.11 -13.38
C LYS A 418 -18.86 -3.63 -13.17
N PHE A 419 -17.88 -4.49 -13.42
CA PHE A 419 -16.48 -4.10 -13.38
C PHE A 419 -16.17 -2.99 -14.39
N TYR A 420 -16.51 -3.21 -15.68
CA TYR A 420 -16.18 -2.30 -16.78
C TYR A 420 -16.78 -0.91 -16.57
N SER A 421 -18.03 -0.86 -16.13
CA SER A 421 -18.76 0.40 -15.89
C SER A 421 -18.24 1.21 -14.69
N ASN A 422 -17.45 0.58 -13.80
CA ASN A 422 -16.95 1.21 -12.58
C ASN A 422 -15.43 1.46 -12.60
N VAL A 423 -14.78 1.33 -13.75
CA VAL A 423 -13.34 1.63 -13.90
C VAL A 423 -13.11 2.67 -14.99
N GLY A 424 -12.12 3.54 -14.80
CA GLY A 424 -11.81 4.62 -15.75
C GLY A 424 -10.39 4.55 -16.34
N TYR A 425 -9.48 3.78 -15.74
CA TYR A 425 -8.11 3.70 -16.24
C TYR A 425 -8.02 2.81 -17.48
N PRO A 426 -7.26 3.22 -18.54
CA PRO A 426 -7.15 2.47 -19.80
C PRO A 426 -6.80 0.99 -19.62
N ILE A 427 -5.90 0.66 -18.71
CA ILE A 427 -5.52 -0.74 -18.43
C ILE A 427 -6.67 -1.54 -17.79
N SER A 428 -7.50 -0.91 -16.97
CA SER A 428 -8.67 -1.56 -16.36
C SER A 428 -9.78 -1.74 -17.37
N LEU A 429 -10.03 -0.75 -18.22
CA LEU A 429 -10.99 -0.84 -19.31
C LEU A 429 -10.60 -1.94 -20.31
N ALA A 430 -9.35 -1.99 -20.74
CA ALA A 430 -8.84 -3.06 -21.61
C ALA A 430 -9.03 -4.46 -20.99
N ARG A 431 -8.79 -4.57 -19.68
CA ARG A 431 -9.02 -5.81 -18.93
C ARG A 431 -10.49 -6.22 -18.93
N GLY A 432 -11.40 -5.27 -18.70
CA GLY A 432 -12.84 -5.54 -18.72
C GLY A 432 -13.33 -5.95 -20.10
N ALA A 433 -12.94 -5.22 -21.13
CA ALA A 433 -13.29 -5.54 -22.53
C ALA A 433 -12.77 -6.94 -22.94
N PHE A 434 -11.54 -7.29 -22.58
CA PHE A 434 -10.97 -8.63 -22.83
C PHE A 434 -11.83 -9.74 -22.21
N TRP A 435 -12.18 -9.61 -20.94
CA TRP A 435 -12.95 -10.66 -20.25
C TRP A 435 -14.41 -10.72 -20.71
N LEU A 436 -15.01 -9.58 -21.09
CA LEU A 436 -16.32 -9.57 -21.74
C LEU A 436 -16.26 -10.30 -23.08
N GLY A 437 -15.27 -9.99 -23.95
CA GLY A 437 -15.08 -10.69 -25.21
C GLY A 437 -14.92 -12.21 -25.02
N ARG A 438 -14.10 -12.63 -24.04
CA ARG A 438 -13.94 -14.07 -23.70
C ARG A 438 -15.24 -14.73 -23.21
N SER A 439 -16.10 -13.97 -22.51
CA SER A 439 -17.39 -14.48 -22.05
C SER A 439 -18.38 -14.65 -23.20
N TYR A 440 -18.45 -13.69 -24.11
CA TYR A 440 -19.29 -13.75 -25.31
C TYR A 440 -18.81 -14.84 -26.29
N GLU A 441 -17.49 -14.98 -26.47
CA GLU A 441 -16.90 -16.07 -27.24
C GLU A 441 -17.35 -17.44 -26.70
N LYS A 442 -17.39 -17.57 -25.36
CA LYS A 442 -17.83 -18.81 -24.70
C LYS A 442 -19.31 -19.11 -24.89
N ILE A 443 -20.16 -18.13 -25.12
CA ILE A 443 -21.57 -18.30 -25.48
C ILE A 443 -21.71 -18.76 -26.93
N GLY A 444 -20.69 -18.53 -27.78
CA GLY A 444 -20.77 -18.77 -29.22
C GLY A 444 -21.52 -17.70 -29.98
N ASP A 445 -21.65 -16.51 -29.40
CA ASP A 445 -22.25 -15.35 -30.06
C ASP A 445 -21.30 -14.80 -31.11
N LYS A 446 -21.50 -15.22 -32.37
CA LYS A 446 -20.69 -14.81 -33.54
C LYS A 446 -20.82 -13.34 -33.90
N MET A 447 -21.85 -12.63 -33.43
CA MET A 447 -22.07 -11.21 -33.73
C MET A 447 -21.09 -10.28 -33.02
N ILE A 448 -20.36 -10.75 -32.01
CA ILE A 448 -19.40 -9.94 -31.22
C ILE A 448 -17.97 -10.22 -31.65
N ASN A 449 -17.74 -11.23 -32.49
CA ASN A 449 -16.42 -11.58 -33.00
C ASN A 449 -16.03 -10.81 -34.28
N CYS A 450 -16.79 -9.79 -34.68
CA CYS A 450 -16.50 -8.91 -35.82
C CYS A 450 -15.87 -7.60 -35.41
#